data_3e7abc0fcf772d8cb8014b2982ce9599
#
_entry.id   3e7abc0fcf772d8cb8014b2982ce9599
#
_cell.length_a   1.000
_cell.length_b   1.000
_cell.length_c   1.000
_cell.angle_alpha   90.00
_cell.angle_beta   90.00
_cell.angle_gamma   90.00
#
_symmetry.space_group_name_H-M   'P 1'
#
loop_
_entity.id
_entity.type
_entity.pdbx_description
1 polymer ?
#
loop_
_entity_poly.entity_id
_entity_poly.type
_entity_poly.pdbx_seq_one_letter_code
_entity_poly.pdbx_strand_id
1 'polypeptide(L)'
;DKLTLGGEGWTLDAKSKSGSTLTGIETIDITGSGDNTIKLDKDAVLDVSDSSDTLVVTGDTGDEATLGTGWSRVLSGVAGNQKKYVQDDAVLVLSSSIEAEYSGTAVFYLKDLNGKDGFRLDGASSKDESGTSVSSIGDINDDGYDDIAIGAPGADSDAGESYVVFGKRSWSRYMRLSSLNGKTGFTLTGANSGDRSGVSVATAGDIDDDGYDDLFIGASHYGGSDAGRGYIYFGKKTGYKSTFKLNDVDGSNGFRLNGIADNEYWGYSVGAAGDFDADGIDDILIGGPEAIHDDNQVGQAAVHWGTTSGYRESINLNVGGPDDERVHFYGTEQGGTVGWSVDTAGDMNGDGYDDIVIGAYHADSHSDAVSGG
;
A
#
# COMPACT_ATOMS: atom_id res chain seq x y z
N ASP A 1 37.40 20.54 -5.67
CA ASP A 1 38.48 20.31 -6.66
C ASP A 1 38.21 19.01 -7.45
N LYS A 2 38.83 18.91 -8.65
CA LYS A 2 38.66 17.77 -9.55
C LYS A 2 39.98 17.12 -9.87
N LEU A 3 40.05 15.79 -9.70
CA LEU A 3 41.14 14.96 -10.20
C LEU A 3 40.68 14.27 -11.50
N THR A 4 41.44 14.46 -12.59
CA THR A 4 41.19 13.77 -13.86
C THR A 4 42.31 12.76 -14.11
N LEU A 5 41.91 11.50 -14.32
CA LEU A 5 42.84 10.41 -14.61
C LEU A 5 42.60 9.95 -16.05
N GLY A 6 43.61 10.07 -16.90
CA GLY A 6 43.53 9.66 -18.31
C GLY A 6 44.38 8.42 -18.57
N GLY A 7 43.98 7.58 -19.53
CA GLY A 7 44.68 6.36 -19.94
C GLY A 7 43.75 5.15 -20.01
N GLU A 8 44.34 3.97 -20.26
CA GLU A 8 43.60 2.73 -20.43
C GLU A 8 43.97 1.71 -19.35
N GLY A 9 42.97 0.98 -18.80
CA GLY A 9 43.15 -0.23 -18.01
C GLY A 9 43.87 -0.05 -16.67
N TRP A 10 43.82 1.13 -16.06
CA TRP A 10 44.46 1.37 -14.77
C TRP A 10 43.48 1.12 -13.60
N THR A 11 44.03 0.89 -12.44
CA THR A 11 43.31 0.79 -11.18
C THR A 11 43.79 1.85 -10.21
N LEU A 12 42.89 2.72 -9.74
CA LEU A 12 43.14 3.61 -8.61
C LEU A 12 42.65 2.93 -7.33
N ASP A 13 43.57 2.53 -6.45
CA ASP A 13 43.24 2.02 -5.12
C ASP A 13 43.38 3.17 -4.11
N ALA A 14 42.25 3.80 -3.81
CA ALA A 14 42.14 4.90 -2.85
C ALA A 14 41.62 4.43 -1.48
N LYS A 15 41.73 3.13 -1.16
CA LYS A 15 41.43 2.64 0.18
C LYS A 15 42.36 3.30 1.20
N SER A 16 41.75 3.71 2.31
CA SER A 16 42.46 4.40 3.40
C SER A 16 43.75 3.63 3.80
N LYS A 17 44.87 4.27 3.55
CA LYS A 17 46.14 3.91 4.16
C LYS A 17 46.59 5.12 4.98
N SER A 18 46.93 4.93 6.23
CA SER A 18 47.44 6.00 7.08
C SER A 18 48.56 6.75 6.35
N GLY A 19 48.33 8.00 5.92
CA GLY A 19 49.21 8.80 5.11
C GLY A 19 48.72 9.08 3.68
N SER A 20 47.46 8.97 3.38
CA SER A 20 46.85 9.37 2.10
C SER A 20 47.18 10.82 1.77
N THR A 21 47.69 11.08 0.55
CA THR A 21 48.09 12.42 0.07
C THR A 21 47.02 13.09 -0.79
N LEU A 22 45.87 12.44 -0.97
CA LEU A 22 44.73 12.97 -1.72
C LEU A 22 43.72 13.56 -0.73
N THR A 23 43.69 14.87 -0.60
CA THR A 23 42.71 15.60 0.20
C THR A 23 42.13 16.76 -0.58
N GLY A 24 40.89 17.17 -0.28
CA GLY A 24 40.25 18.30 -0.94
C GLY A 24 39.76 18.03 -2.36
N ILE A 25 39.53 16.76 -2.71
CA ILE A 25 39.05 16.37 -4.04
C ILE A 25 37.59 15.96 -3.96
N GLU A 26 36.71 16.72 -4.56
CA GLU A 26 35.27 16.48 -4.59
C GLU A 26 34.80 15.69 -5.83
N THR A 27 35.60 15.66 -6.86
CA THR A 27 35.33 14.92 -8.09
C THR A 27 36.55 14.18 -8.60
N ILE A 28 36.38 12.90 -8.91
CA ILE A 28 37.32 12.08 -9.65
C ILE A 28 36.73 11.75 -11.01
N ASP A 29 37.43 12.11 -12.08
CA ASP A 29 37.01 11.83 -13.45
C ASP A 29 37.91 10.73 -14.02
N ILE A 30 37.30 9.58 -14.31
CA ILE A 30 37.95 8.40 -14.87
C ILE A 30 37.50 8.14 -16.31
N THR A 31 36.84 9.11 -16.95
CA THR A 31 36.47 9.02 -18.37
C THR A 31 37.72 8.95 -19.23
N GLY A 32 37.74 8.04 -20.19
CA GLY A 32 38.89 7.87 -21.08
C GLY A 32 38.72 6.68 -22.02
N SER A 33 39.79 6.25 -22.65
CA SER A 33 39.78 5.03 -23.46
C SER A 33 40.14 3.81 -22.61
N GLY A 34 39.26 2.79 -22.62
CA GLY A 34 39.46 1.51 -21.94
C GLY A 34 38.83 1.45 -20.54
N ASP A 35 38.69 0.23 -20.04
CA ASP A 35 38.02 -0.08 -18.78
C ASP A 35 38.91 0.26 -17.59
N ASN A 36 38.51 1.20 -16.77
CA ASN A 36 39.25 1.67 -15.60
C ASN A 36 38.54 1.24 -14.31
N THR A 37 39.29 1.06 -13.24
CA THR A 37 38.77 0.63 -11.95
C THR A 37 39.16 1.60 -10.85
N ILE A 38 38.20 1.99 -10.01
CA ILE A 38 38.45 2.71 -8.75
C ILE A 38 38.01 1.84 -7.56
N LYS A 39 38.89 1.77 -6.53
CA LYS A 39 38.60 1.06 -5.27
C LYS A 39 38.49 2.07 -4.15
N LEU A 40 37.36 2.08 -3.47
CA LEU A 40 37.03 3.03 -2.41
C LEU A 40 36.50 2.31 -1.18
N ASP A 41 36.86 2.79 -0.01
CA ASP A 41 36.16 2.51 1.25
C ASP A 41 35.62 3.83 1.87
N LYS A 42 34.93 3.73 2.99
CA LYS A 42 34.33 4.92 3.65
C LYS A 42 35.40 5.95 4.01
N ASP A 43 36.47 5.50 4.63
CA ASP A 43 37.51 6.38 5.13
C ASP A 43 38.25 7.08 3.97
N ALA A 44 38.45 6.39 2.83
CA ALA A 44 38.97 7.00 1.62
C ALA A 44 38.07 8.12 1.08
N VAL A 45 36.75 7.95 1.11
CA VAL A 45 35.82 9.01 0.67
C VAL A 45 35.87 10.21 1.62
N LEU A 46 35.89 10.00 2.93
CA LEU A 46 36.04 11.07 3.93
C LEU A 46 37.37 11.77 3.88
N ASP A 47 38.47 11.03 3.67
CA ASP A 47 39.84 11.59 3.59
C ASP A 47 40.02 12.41 2.31
N VAL A 48 39.38 12.03 1.20
CA VAL A 48 39.50 12.68 -0.11
C VAL A 48 38.60 13.91 -0.20
N SER A 49 37.36 13.83 0.26
CA SER A 49 36.40 14.94 0.28
C SER A 49 36.43 15.69 1.61
N ASP A 50 37.01 16.88 1.66
CA ASP A 50 37.32 17.58 2.90
C ASP A 50 36.19 18.40 3.54
N SER A 51 35.20 18.82 2.77
CA SER A 51 34.18 19.78 3.25
C SER A 51 32.72 19.32 3.09
N SER A 52 32.49 18.32 2.25
CA SER A 52 31.11 17.91 1.90
C SER A 52 30.80 16.46 2.25
N ASP A 53 31.80 15.69 2.72
CA ASP A 53 31.68 14.24 2.93
C ASP A 53 31.13 13.50 1.69
N THR A 54 31.24 14.15 0.51
CA THR A 54 30.69 13.69 -0.76
C THR A 54 31.78 13.64 -1.83
N LEU A 55 31.98 12.45 -2.37
CA LEU A 55 32.88 12.23 -3.52
C LEU A 55 32.06 11.88 -4.75
N VAL A 56 32.26 12.59 -5.84
CA VAL A 56 31.66 12.31 -7.15
C VAL A 56 32.67 11.62 -8.06
N VAL A 57 32.31 10.47 -8.63
CA VAL A 57 33.12 9.78 -9.63
C VAL A 57 32.40 9.77 -10.96
N THR A 58 33.02 10.31 -12.00
CA THR A 58 32.55 10.27 -13.37
C THR A 58 33.35 9.30 -14.19
N GLY A 59 32.67 8.49 -14.99
CA GLY A 59 33.31 7.49 -15.87
C GLY A 59 32.40 7.16 -17.06
N ASP A 60 32.89 6.30 -17.95
CA ASP A 60 32.15 5.80 -19.11
C ASP A 60 31.84 4.29 -19.04
N THR A 61 31.32 3.75 -20.12
CA THR A 61 30.90 2.34 -20.14
C THR A 61 32.14 1.42 -20.12
N GLY A 62 32.16 0.49 -19.17
CA GLY A 62 33.25 -0.43 -18.93
C GLY A 62 34.09 -0.07 -17.69
N ASP A 63 33.91 1.17 -17.15
CA ASP A 63 34.55 1.55 -15.91
C ASP A 63 33.88 0.90 -14.70
N GLU A 64 34.64 0.56 -13.68
CA GLU A 64 34.18 -0.14 -12.48
C GLU A 64 34.55 0.60 -11.18
N ALA A 65 33.70 0.48 -10.18
CA ALA A 65 33.97 0.90 -8.82
C ALA A 65 33.81 -0.27 -7.84
N THR A 66 34.88 -0.66 -7.17
CA THR A 66 34.81 -1.64 -6.08
C THR A 66 34.74 -0.91 -4.75
N LEU A 67 33.62 -1.09 -4.04
CA LEU A 67 33.36 -0.46 -2.75
C LEU A 67 33.67 -1.44 -1.61
N GLY A 68 34.19 -0.93 -0.52
CA GLY A 68 34.35 -1.71 0.72
C GLY A 68 33.02 -2.19 1.28
N THR A 69 33.05 -2.92 2.39
CA THR A 69 31.84 -3.41 3.07
C THR A 69 31.07 -2.29 3.75
N GLY A 70 29.76 -2.45 3.86
CA GLY A 70 28.88 -1.54 4.62
C GLY A 70 28.24 -0.40 3.82
N TRP A 71 28.55 -0.25 2.54
CA TRP A 71 27.89 0.72 1.67
C TRP A 71 26.45 0.30 1.34
N SER A 72 25.54 1.26 1.41
CA SER A 72 24.14 1.09 1.01
C SER A 72 23.82 1.92 -0.23
N ARG A 73 23.20 1.32 -1.24
CA ARG A 73 22.76 2.03 -2.44
C ARG A 73 21.48 2.81 -2.14
N VAL A 74 21.48 4.11 -2.48
CA VAL A 74 20.31 4.97 -2.36
C VAL A 74 19.53 4.93 -3.66
N LEU A 75 18.23 4.60 -3.59
CA LEU A 75 17.33 4.46 -4.74
C LEU A 75 16.46 5.68 -4.97
N SER A 76 16.41 6.64 -4.05
CA SER A 76 15.57 7.85 -4.09
C SER A 76 16.40 9.12 -4.18
N GLY A 77 15.85 10.19 -4.79
CA GLY A 77 16.48 11.51 -4.84
C GLY A 77 17.78 11.58 -5.64
N VAL A 78 18.03 10.62 -6.55
CA VAL A 78 19.24 10.53 -7.36
C VAL A 78 18.97 11.10 -8.75
N ALA A 79 19.91 11.90 -9.28
CA ALA A 79 19.79 12.39 -10.65
C ALA A 79 19.81 11.22 -11.66
N GLY A 80 19.00 11.30 -12.74
CA GLY A 80 18.69 10.18 -13.61
C GLY A 80 19.87 9.47 -14.31
N ASN A 81 21.08 10.04 -14.25
CA ASN A 81 22.31 9.48 -14.81
C ASN A 81 23.37 9.21 -13.74
N GLN A 82 22.94 9.00 -12.50
CA GLN A 82 23.85 8.77 -11.36
C GLN A 82 23.36 7.61 -10.48
N LYS A 83 24.32 6.99 -9.76
CA LYS A 83 24.10 6.02 -8.69
C LYS A 83 24.67 6.61 -7.41
N LYS A 84 23.94 6.59 -6.31
CA LYS A 84 24.37 7.14 -5.01
C LYS A 84 24.53 6.01 -3.98
N TYR A 85 25.61 6.05 -3.25
CA TYR A 85 25.91 5.13 -2.16
C TYR A 85 26.22 5.92 -0.89
N VAL A 86 25.85 5.39 0.26
CA VAL A 86 26.08 6.00 1.58
C VAL A 86 26.60 4.98 2.56
N GLN A 87 27.49 5.44 3.44
CA GLN A 87 27.95 4.69 4.61
C GLN A 87 28.27 5.69 5.71
N ASP A 88 27.47 5.68 6.80
CA ASP A 88 27.51 6.72 7.84
C ASP A 88 27.40 8.13 7.22
N ASP A 89 28.38 8.99 7.44
CA ASP A 89 28.42 10.35 6.90
C ASP A 89 29.01 10.43 5.47
N ALA A 90 29.65 9.38 4.98
CA ALA A 90 30.25 9.35 3.66
C ALA A 90 29.22 9.16 2.55
N VAL A 91 29.31 9.99 1.51
CA VAL A 91 28.44 9.94 0.33
C VAL A 91 29.29 9.75 -0.94
N LEU A 92 28.98 8.72 -1.71
CA LEU A 92 29.59 8.47 -3.01
C LEU A 92 28.55 8.58 -4.13
N VAL A 93 28.85 9.36 -5.14
CA VAL A 93 28.00 9.52 -6.33
C VAL A 93 28.78 9.06 -7.55
N LEU A 94 28.27 8.05 -8.25
CA LEU A 94 28.88 7.50 -9.47
C LEU A 94 28.03 7.86 -10.70
N SER A 95 28.66 8.07 -11.86
CA SER A 95 27.94 8.07 -13.14
C SER A 95 27.19 6.76 -13.31
N SER A 96 26.05 6.78 -13.98
CA SER A 96 25.23 5.57 -14.23
C SER A 96 25.96 4.51 -15.08
N SER A 97 26.93 4.94 -15.87
CA SER A 97 27.80 4.10 -16.72
C SER A 97 28.78 3.24 -15.92
N ILE A 98 29.16 3.69 -14.70
CA ILE A 98 30.10 2.93 -13.85
C ILE A 98 29.41 1.74 -13.22
N GLU A 99 29.93 0.55 -13.40
CA GLU A 99 29.51 -0.64 -12.66
C GLU A 99 30.08 -0.61 -11.24
N ALA A 100 29.26 -0.89 -10.23
CA ALA A 100 29.70 -0.86 -8.83
C ALA A 100 29.51 -2.20 -8.15
N GLU A 101 30.60 -2.80 -7.67
CA GLU A 101 30.56 -3.94 -6.75
C GLU A 101 30.52 -3.41 -5.31
N TYR A 102 29.46 -3.72 -4.58
CA TYR A 102 29.29 -3.35 -3.17
C TYR A 102 28.59 -4.45 -2.39
N SER A 103 28.90 -4.56 -1.11
CA SER A 103 28.15 -5.39 -0.17
C SER A 103 27.32 -4.50 0.75
N GLY A 104 26.01 -4.50 0.58
CA GLY A 104 25.10 -3.68 1.38
C GLY A 104 23.67 -3.76 0.87
N THR A 105 22.75 -3.11 1.60
CA THR A 105 21.33 -3.07 1.26
C THR A 105 21.02 -1.86 0.39
N ALA A 106 20.04 -2.00 -0.52
CA ALA A 106 19.46 -0.85 -1.18
C ALA A 106 18.60 -0.06 -0.17
N VAL A 107 18.76 1.25 -0.13
CA VAL A 107 18.03 2.15 0.78
C VAL A 107 17.21 3.13 -0.03
N PHE A 108 15.91 3.25 0.32
CA PHE A 108 15.00 4.22 -0.26
C PHE A 108 14.53 5.19 0.84
N TYR A 109 14.90 6.45 0.74
CA TYR A 109 14.46 7.48 1.69
C TYR A 109 13.16 8.15 1.22
N LEU A 110 12.08 7.95 1.95
CA LEU A 110 10.78 8.56 1.63
C LEU A 110 10.82 10.10 1.59
N LYS A 111 11.73 10.74 2.31
CA LYS A 111 11.93 12.20 2.27
C LYS A 111 12.42 12.71 0.91
N ASP A 112 13.01 11.84 0.09
CA ASP A 112 13.61 12.18 -1.21
C ASP A 112 12.67 11.93 -2.40
N LEU A 113 11.42 11.54 -2.13
CA LEU A 113 10.38 11.39 -3.15
C LEU A 113 10.26 12.67 -4.01
N ASN A 114 10.18 12.50 -5.33
CA ASN A 114 10.28 13.61 -6.29
C ASN A 114 9.17 13.62 -7.35
N GLY A 115 8.21 12.67 -7.27
CA GLY A 115 7.13 12.46 -8.22
C GLY A 115 7.44 11.48 -9.35
N LYS A 116 8.70 11.05 -9.50
CA LYS A 116 9.10 9.99 -10.44
C LYS A 116 9.34 8.67 -9.73
N ASP A 117 10.06 8.72 -8.62
CA ASP A 117 10.41 7.54 -7.81
C ASP A 117 9.30 7.21 -6.79
N GLY A 118 8.27 8.02 -6.75
CA GLY A 118 7.14 7.97 -5.84
C GLY A 118 6.69 9.36 -5.43
N PHE A 119 5.57 9.44 -4.75
CA PHE A 119 4.99 10.70 -4.28
C PHE A 119 4.39 10.49 -2.87
N ARG A 120 4.11 11.60 -2.20
CA ARG A 120 3.51 11.61 -0.87
C ARG A 120 2.10 12.18 -0.94
N LEU A 121 1.16 11.53 -0.26
CA LEU A 121 -0.17 12.05 0.01
C LEU A 121 -0.20 12.59 1.43
N ASP A 122 -0.50 13.87 1.57
CA ASP A 122 -0.65 14.53 2.87
C ASP A 122 -2.11 14.50 3.30
N GLY A 123 -2.39 14.09 4.53
CA GLY A 123 -3.73 14.07 5.11
C GLY A 123 -4.44 15.42 5.03
N ALA A 124 -5.76 15.41 5.14
CA ALA A 124 -6.57 16.63 5.03
C ALA A 124 -6.44 17.50 6.27
N SER A 125 -6.50 16.92 7.46
CA SER A 125 -6.38 17.62 8.75
C SER A 125 -5.56 16.83 9.77
N SER A 126 -5.21 17.45 10.88
CA SER A 126 -4.54 16.78 11.98
C SER A 126 -5.53 15.93 12.76
N LYS A 127 -5.15 14.71 13.13
CA LYS A 127 -5.94 13.71 13.85
C LYS A 127 -6.99 12.96 13.03
N ASP A 128 -7.10 13.20 11.73
CA ASP A 128 -8.00 12.43 10.86
C ASP A 128 -7.57 10.97 10.71
N GLU A 129 -6.37 10.62 11.17
CA GLU A 129 -5.80 9.28 11.05
C GLU A 129 -5.69 8.81 9.58
N SER A 130 -5.50 9.77 8.63
CA SER A 130 -5.34 9.45 7.19
C SER A 130 -4.17 8.49 6.98
N GLY A 131 -4.42 7.38 6.27
CA GLY A 131 -3.44 6.31 6.04
C GLY A 131 -3.53 5.17 7.06
N THR A 132 -4.56 5.14 7.90
CA THR A 132 -4.87 3.95 8.74
C THR A 132 -5.07 2.72 7.86
N SER A 133 -5.70 2.89 6.73
CA SER A 133 -5.87 1.86 5.70
C SER A 133 -5.59 2.46 4.32
N VAL A 134 -4.96 1.69 3.45
CA VAL A 134 -4.65 2.06 2.07
C VAL A 134 -4.78 0.84 1.17
N SER A 135 -5.32 1.03 -0.04
CA SER A 135 -5.47 -0.04 -1.03
C SER A 135 -5.35 0.50 -2.44
N SER A 136 -4.87 -0.30 -3.38
CA SER A 136 -5.23 -0.17 -4.79
C SER A 136 -6.68 -0.59 -4.95
N ILE A 137 -7.43 0.12 -5.79
CA ILE A 137 -8.85 -0.13 -6.03
C ILE A 137 -9.16 -0.31 -7.52
N GLY A 138 -8.12 -0.67 -8.32
CA GLY A 138 -8.26 -0.78 -9.75
C GLY A 138 -8.55 0.55 -10.43
N ASP A 139 -9.11 0.51 -11.62
CA ASP A 139 -9.46 1.68 -12.44
C ASP A 139 -10.95 2.03 -12.26
N ILE A 140 -11.28 2.67 -11.13
CA ILE A 140 -12.66 3.01 -10.75
C ILE A 140 -13.36 3.97 -11.74
N ASN A 141 -12.58 4.58 -12.67
CA ASN A 141 -13.09 5.59 -13.61
C ASN A 141 -12.83 5.31 -15.10
N ASP A 142 -12.22 4.15 -15.46
CA ASP A 142 -11.86 3.70 -16.81
C ASP A 142 -11.03 4.77 -17.57
N ASP A 143 -10.03 5.36 -16.89
CA ASP A 143 -9.10 6.30 -17.50
C ASP A 143 -7.76 5.66 -17.94
N GLY A 144 -7.58 4.37 -17.64
CA GLY A 144 -6.42 3.55 -17.97
C GLY A 144 -5.30 3.61 -16.95
N TYR A 145 -5.55 4.12 -15.74
CA TYR A 145 -4.64 4.13 -14.61
C TYR A 145 -5.34 3.61 -13.36
N ASP A 146 -4.68 2.68 -12.67
CA ASP A 146 -5.20 2.22 -11.38
C ASP A 146 -5.29 3.36 -10.37
N ASP A 147 -6.33 3.34 -9.55
CA ASP A 147 -6.66 4.30 -8.52
C ASP A 147 -6.33 3.76 -7.12
N ILE A 148 -6.25 4.65 -6.14
CA ILE A 148 -5.98 4.27 -4.75
C ILE A 148 -7.01 4.84 -3.79
N ALA A 149 -7.33 4.07 -2.76
CA ALA A 149 -8.14 4.50 -1.63
C ALA A 149 -7.29 4.68 -0.36
N ILE A 150 -7.63 5.68 0.44
CA ILE A 150 -7.00 5.98 1.73
C ILE A 150 -8.09 6.20 2.77
N GLY A 151 -8.07 5.42 3.85
CA GLY A 151 -8.96 5.59 4.98
C GLY A 151 -8.43 6.57 6.02
N ALA A 152 -9.33 7.33 6.62
CA ALA A 152 -9.10 8.32 7.65
C ALA A 152 -10.21 8.25 8.73
N PRO A 153 -10.25 7.20 9.56
CA PRO A 153 -11.37 6.91 10.45
C PRO A 153 -11.55 7.92 11.58
N GLY A 154 -10.54 8.75 11.87
CA GLY A 154 -10.63 9.82 12.88
C GLY A 154 -11.20 11.16 12.36
N ALA A 155 -11.53 11.25 11.06
CA ALA A 155 -12.05 12.48 10.46
C ALA A 155 -13.47 12.80 10.95
N ASP A 156 -13.82 14.09 10.94
CA ASP A 156 -15.15 14.61 11.27
C ASP A 156 -15.76 14.03 12.57
N SER A 157 -15.02 14.15 13.66
CA SER A 157 -15.45 13.62 14.97
C SER A 157 -15.66 12.10 14.97
N ASP A 158 -14.72 11.38 14.38
CA ASP A 158 -14.74 9.93 14.21
C ASP A 158 -15.91 9.40 13.34
N ALA A 159 -16.57 10.26 12.53
CA ALA A 159 -17.46 9.78 11.48
C ALA A 159 -16.65 8.99 10.42
N GLY A 160 -15.43 9.44 10.22
CA GLY A 160 -14.48 8.90 9.27
C GLY A 160 -14.67 9.43 7.85
N GLU A 161 -13.58 9.40 7.11
CA GLU A 161 -13.55 9.73 5.68
C GLU A 161 -12.73 8.68 4.93
N SER A 162 -13.05 8.51 3.67
CA SER A 162 -12.21 7.76 2.73
C SER A 162 -11.93 8.65 1.53
N TYR A 163 -10.70 8.63 1.05
CA TYR A 163 -10.26 9.41 -0.09
C TYR A 163 -9.92 8.49 -1.24
N VAL A 164 -10.49 8.75 -2.41
CA VAL A 164 -10.08 8.15 -3.68
C VAL A 164 -9.20 9.12 -4.43
N VAL A 165 -8.04 8.69 -4.86
CA VAL A 165 -7.09 9.48 -5.64
C VAL A 165 -6.90 8.81 -6.99
N PHE A 166 -7.34 9.50 -8.06
CA PHE A 166 -7.23 8.99 -9.41
C PHE A 166 -5.80 8.92 -9.90
N GLY A 167 -5.47 7.78 -10.51
CA GLY A 167 -4.21 7.51 -11.17
C GLY A 167 -3.90 8.51 -12.27
N LYS A 168 -2.66 8.61 -12.70
CA LYS A 168 -2.24 9.46 -13.82
C LYS A 168 -0.79 9.26 -14.19
N ARG A 169 -0.44 9.62 -15.41
CA ARG A 169 0.89 9.47 -15.99
C ARG A 169 2.03 10.15 -15.21
N SER A 170 1.76 11.25 -14.50
CA SER A 170 2.81 12.02 -13.82
C SER A 170 2.34 12.62 -12.51
N TRP A 171 3.20 12.58 -11.51
CA TRP A 171 2.90 13.04 -10.16
C TRP A 171 3.80 14.20 -9.75
N SER A 172 3.25 15.10 -8.95
CA SER A 172 4.05 16.05 -8.18
C SER A 172 4.67 15.32 -6.98
N ARG A 173 5.71 15.89 -6.38
CA ARG A 173 6.36 15.35 -5.18
C ARG A 173 5.37 15.02 -4.06
N TYR A 174 4.33 15.83 -3.91
CA TYR A 174 3.26 15.61 -2.93
C TYR A 174 1.92 16.13 -3.44
N MET A 175 0.85 15.60 -2.88
CA MET A 175 -0.52 16.05 -3.07
C MET A 175 -1.23 16.04 -1.70
N ARG A 176 -2.11 17.00 -1.46
CA ARG A 176 -2.95 17.04 -0.26
C ARG A 176 -4.30 16.40 -0.54
N LEU A 177 -4.76 15.52 0.33
CA LEU A 177 -6.08 14.89 0.20
C LEU A 177 -7.20 15.94 0.23
N SER A 178 -7.05 17.03 0.97
CA SER A 178 -8.00 18.16 0.95
C SER A 178 -8.11 18.92 -0.39
N SER A 179 -7.25 18.61 -1.38
CA SER A 179 -7.31 19.24 -2.72
C SER A 179 -8.09 18.43 -3.75
N LEU A 180 -8.67 17.32 -3.37
CA LEU A 180 -9.52 16.51 -4.24
C LEU A 180 -10.77 17.29 -4.68
N ASN A 181 -11.16 17.14 -5.95
CA ASN A 181 -12.12 18.06 -6.57
C ASN A 181 -13.09 17.38 -7.57
N GLY A 182 -13.17 16.05 -7.56
CA GLY A 182 -13.96 15.24 -8.48
C GLY A 182 -13.29 14.97 -9.83
N LYS A 183 -12.10 15.57 -10.09
CA LYS A 183 -11.28 15.32 -11.29
C LYS A 183 -9.94 14.65 -10.98
N THR A 184 -9.44 14.85 -9.78
CA THR A 184 -8.19 14.26 -9.29
C THR A 184 -8.45 13.19 -8.23
N GLY A 185 -9.72 12.90 -8.02
CA GLY A 185 -10.24 12.04 -6.97
C GLY A 185 -11.34 12.72 -6.19
N PHE A 186 -11.86 12.08 -5.16
CA PHE A 186 -12.99 12.55 -4.34
C PHE A 186 -12.90 12.02 -2.91
N THR A 187 -13.74 12.59 -2.04
CA THR A 187 -13.87 12.19 -0.64
C THR A 187 -15.22 11.54 -0.41
N LEU A 188 -15.24 10.40 0.28
CA LEU A 188 -16.45 9.79 0.82
C LEU A 188 -16.48 10.08 2.33
N THR A 189 -17.57 10.73 2.80
CA THR A 189 -17.71 11.10 4.22
C THR A 189 -18.59 10.08 4.94
N GLY A 190 -18.19 9.70 6.14
CA GLY A 190 -18.92 8.79 7.01
C GLY A 190 -20.34 9.25 7.33
N ALA A 191 -21.15 8.34 7.83
CA ALA A 191 -22.57 8.56 8.04
C ALA A 191 -22.87 9.35 9.32
N ASN A 192 -22.30 8.95 10.45
CA ASN A 192 -22.50 9.58 11.75
C ASN A 192 -21.19 9.65 12.52
N SER A 193 -21.12 10.59 13.46
CA SER A 193 -19.98 10.69 14.38
C SER A 193 -19.80 9.38 15.17
N GLY A 194 -18.57 8.91 15.23
CA GLY A 194 -18.18 7.68 15.90
C GLY A 194 -18.22 6.42 15.05
N ASP A 195 -18.76 6.44 13.82
CA ASP A 195 -18.86 5.25 12.96
C ASP A 195 -17.49 4.73 12.46
N ARG A 196 -16.46 5.58 12.47
CA ARG A 196 -15.08 5.27 12.02
C ARG A 196 -14.99 4.71 10.60
N SER A 197 -15.77 5.29 9.67
CA SER A 197 -15.71 4.92 8.25
C SER A 197 -14.29 5.08 7.70
N GLY A 198 -13.82 4.13 6.89
CA GLY A 198 -12.45 4.11 6.39
C GLY A 198 -11.43 3.45 7.35
N VAL A 199 -11.90 2.75 8.40
CA VAL A 199 -11.01 1.91 9.23
C VAL A 199 -10.35 0.82 8.37
N SER A 200 -11.06 0.33 7.37
CA SER A 200 -10.59 -0.55 6.31
C SER A 200 -11.10 -0.07 4.96
N VAL A 201 -10.26 -0.08 3.94
CA VAL A 201 -10.63 0.19 2.53
C VAL A 201 -9.99 -0.85 1.63
N ALA A 202 -10.72 -1.31 0.62
CA ALA A 202 -10.26 -2.30 -0.35
C ALA A 202 -10.94 -2.09 -1.71
N THR A 203 -10.43 -2.74 -2.76
CA THR A 203 -11.23 -2.94 -3.97
C THR A 203 -12.37 -3.91 -3.69
N ALA A 204 -13.48 -3.73 -4.37
CA ALA A 204 -14.55 -4.72 -4.45
C ALA A 204 -14.48 -5.53 -5.77
N GLY A 205 -13.50 -5.22 -6.66
CA GLY A 205 -13.54 -5.66 -8.04
C GLY A 205 -14.68 -5.00 -8.79
N ASP A 206 -15.09 -5.55 -9.91
CA ASP A 206 -16.28 -5.17 -10.69
C ASP A 206 -17.48 -6.03 -10.22
N ILE A 207 -18.04 -5.66 -9.04
CA ILE A 207 -19.06 -6.49 -8.35
C ILE A 207 -20.42 -6.46 -9.05
N ASP A 208 -20.68 -5.48 -9.95
CA ASP A 208 -21.94 -5.40 -10.71
C ASP A 208 -21.78 -5.63 -12.22
N ASP A 209 -20.56 -6.00 -12.68
CA ASP A 209 -20.16 -6.32 -14.06
C ASP A 209 -20.53 -5.18 -15.04
N ASP A 210 -20.29 -3.92 -14.59
CA ASP A 210 -20.53 -2.73 -15.41
C ASP A 210 -19.28 -2.21 -16.13
N GLY A 211 -18.13 -2.82 -15.85
CA GLY A 211 -16.82 -2.56 -16.45
C GLY A 211 -15.99 -1.51 -15.71
N TYR A 212 -16.34 -1.16 -14.48
CA TYR A 212 -15.59 -0.28 -13.60
C TYR A 212 -15.30 -1.00 -12.29
N ASP A 213 -14.09 -0.89 -11.80
CA ASP A 213 -13.79 -1.38 -10.45
C ASP A 213 -14.57 -0.61 -9.39
N ASP A 214 -14.93 -1.27 -8.30
CA ASP A 214 -15.72 -0.74 -7.21
C ASP A 214 -14.89 -0.61 -5.92
N LEU A 215 -15.36 0.24 -5.02
CA LEU A 215 -14.70 0.52 -3.74
C LEU A 215 -15.48 -0.09 -2.57
N PHE A 216 -14.77 -0.78 -1.68
CA PHE A 216 -15.29 -1.30 -0.43
C PHE A 216 -14.70 -0.54 0.77
N ILE A 217 -15.58 -0.06 1.66
CA ILE A 217 -15.23 0.75 2.84
C ILE A 217 -15.86 0.13 4.09
N GLY A 218 -15.05 -0.12 5.11
CA GLY A 218 -15.48 -0.56 6.42
C GLY A 218 -15.76 0.61 7.38
N ALA A 219 -16.79 0.49 8.20
CA ALA A 219 -17.19 1.39 9.27
C ALA A 219 -17.57 0.57 10.51
N SER A 220 -16.56 0.06 11.21
CA SER A 220 -16.71 -1.00 12.23
C SER A 220 -17.50 -0.56 13.47
N HIS A 221 -17.58 0.75 13.75
CA HIS A 221 -18.31 1.30 14.89
C HIS A 221 -19.67 1.87 14.49
N TYR A 222 -20.17 1.54 13.30
CA TYR A 222 -21.48 2.00 12.86
C TYR A 222 -22.59 1.51 13.81
N GLY A 223 -23.53 2.42 14.12
CA GLY A 223 -24.79 2.08 14.77
C GLY A 223 -24.84 2.29 16.27
N GLY A 224 -24.02 3.13 16.87
CA GLY A 224 -24.14 3.51 18.29
C GLY A 224 -23.99 2.38 19.32
N SER A 225 -23.99 1.13 18.86
CA SER A 225 -23.73 -0.11 19.60
C SER A 225 -22.67 -0.98 18.91
N ASP A 226 -21.91 -0.38 17.97
CA ASP A 226 -20.79 -1.02 17.29
C ASP A 226 -21.16 -2.32 16.53
N ALA A 227 -22.37 -2.36 15.94
CA ALA A 227 -22.77 -3.46 15.06
C ALA A 227 -21.89 -3.55 13.81
N GLY A 228 -21.43 -2.39 13.35
CA GLY A 228 -20.57 -2.26 12.20
C GLY A 228 -21.27 -2.31 10.85
N ARG A 229 -20.57 -1.88 9.80
CA ARG A 229 -21.10 -1.82 8.44
C ARG A 229 -19.99 -1.86 7.40
N GLY A 230 -20.30 -2.44 6.23
CA GLY A 230 -19.59 -2.23 4.98
C GLY A 230 -20.35 -1.32 4.03
N TYR A 231 -19.66 -0.47 3.27
CA TYR A 231 -20.20 0.32 2.17
C TYR A 231 -19.52 -0.04 0.89
N ILE A 232 -20.30 -0.36 -0.13
CA ILE A 232 -19.81 -0.50 -1.51
C ILE A 232 -20.19 0.78 -2.26
N TYR A 233 -19.24 1.34 -3.00
CA TYR A 233 -19.44 2.48 -3.86
C TYR A 233 -19.07 2.12 -5.28
N PHE A 234 -20.05 2.16 -6.21
CA PHE A 234 -19.85 1.75 -7.59
C PHE A 234 -19.02 2.77 -8.38
N GLY A 235 -18.07 2.22 -9.13
CA GLY A 235 -17.26 2.95 -10.09
C GLY A 235 -18.11 3.55 -11.20
N LYS A 236 -17.52 4.41 -12.00
CA LYS A 236 -18.19 5.00 -13.17
C LYS A 236 -17.26 5.91 -13.94
N LYS A 237 -17.48 6.04 -15.22
CA LYS A 237 -16.61 6.82 -16.11
C LYS A 237 -16.48 8.30 -15.74
N THR A 238 -17.51 8.95 -15.27
CA THR A 238 -17.52 10.40 -15.04
C THR A 238 -18.57 10.82 -14.00
N GLY A 239 -18.58 12.10 -13.64
CA GLY A 239 -19.62 12.66 -12.79
C GLY A 239 -19.31 12.58 -11.30
N TYR A 240 -18.04 12.35 -10.94
CA TYR A 240 -17.59 12.39 -9.56
C TYR A 240 -17.69 13.82 -9.01
N LYS A 241 -18.36 13.96 -7.87
CA LYS A 241 -18.34 15.19 -7.07
C LYS A 241 -17.07 15.19 -6.22
N SER A 242 -16.63 16.34 -5.76
CA SER A 242 -15.50 16.42 -4.80
C SER A 242 -15.77 15.68 -3.49
N THR A 243 -17.05 15.57 -3.10
CA THR A 243 -17.47 14.87 -1.89
C THR A 243 -18.75 14.10 -2.15
N PHE A 244 -18.82 12.86 -1.64
CA PHE A 244 -19.99 12.01 -1.60
C PHE A 244 -20.26 11.57 -0.15
N LYS A 245 -21.51 11.57 0.26
CA LYS A 245 -21.90 11.10 1.60
C LYS A 245 -22.31 9.64 1.56
N LEU A 246 -21.71 8.81 2.38
CA LEU A 246 -22.04 7.38 2.46
C LEU A 246 -23.51 7.12 2.87
N ASN A 247 -24.17 8.10 3.49
CA ASN A 247 -25.62 8.05 3.71
C ASN A 247 -26.46 8.16 2.43
N ASP A 248 -25.89 8.68 1.33
CA ASP A 248 -26.57 8.84 0.05
C ASP A 248 -26.45 7.60 -0.87
N VAL A 249 -25.90 6.50 -0.36
CA VAL A 249 -25.88 5.20 -1.04
C VAL A 249 -27.33 4.67 -1.12
N ASP A 250 -27.80 4.30 -2.32
CA ASP A 250 -29.22 4.08 -2.61
C ASP A 250 -29.55 2.83 -3.47
N GLY A 251 -28.56 1.95 -3.67
CA GLY A 251 -28.67 0.75 -4.50
C GLY A 251 -28.30 0.96 -5.96
N SER A 252 -28.30 2.21 -6.45
CA SER A 252 -27.90 2.55 -7.83
C SER A 252 -26.47 3.10 -7.92
N ASN A 253 -25.91 3.52 -6.82
CA ASN A 253 -24.56 4.09 -6.72
C ASN A 253 -23.68 3.32 -5.73
N GLY A 254 -24.16 2.17 -5.28
CA GLY A 254 -23.57 1.31 -4.27
C GLY A 254 -24.62 0.77 -3.31
N PHE A 255 -24.18 -0.01 -2.33
CA PHE A 255 -25.07 -0.60 -1.31
C PHE A 255 -24.33 -0.73 0.04
N ARG A 256 -25.07 -1.19 1.06
CA ARG A 256 -24.57 -1.31 2.43
C ARG A 256 -24.76 -2.74 2.94
N LEU A 257 -23.74 -3.25 3.62
CA LEU A 257 -23.79 -4.50 4.38
C LEU A 257 -23.84 -4.14 5.87
N ASN A 258 -24.93 -4.46 6.56
CA ASN A 258 -25.13 -4.06 7.95
C ASN A 258 -24.91 -5.22 8.91
N GLY A 259 -24.06 -5.02 9.91
CA GLY A 259 -24.13 -5.78 11.16
C GLY A 259 -25.47 -5.51 11.87
N ILE A 260 -25.95 -6.44 12.64
CA ILE A 260 -27.28 -6.34 13.28
C ILE A 260 -27.25 -6.49 14.79
N ALA A 261 -26.25 -7.14 15.35
CA ALA A 261 -26.09 -7.26 16.78
C ALA A 261 -25.03 -6.30 17.33
N ASP A 262 -25.18 -5.97 18.60
CA ASP A 262 -24.28 -5.05 19.29
C ASP A 262 -22.86 -5.62 19.39
N ASN A 263 -21.85 -4.79 19.17
CA ASN A 263 -20.44 -5.12 19.29
C ASN A 263 -19.94 -6.24 18.36
N GLU A 264 -20.50 -6.39 17.17
CA GLU A 264 -20.01 -7.36 16.17
C GLU A 264 -18.85 -6.80 15.34
N TYR A 265 -18.77 -5.49 15.21
CA TYR A 265 -17.74 -4.75 14.47
C TYR A 265 -17.60 -5.18 12.99
N TRP A 266 -18.71 -5.50 12.31
CA TRP A 266 -18.67 -5.78 10.88
C TRP A 266 -18.05 -4.63 10.08
N GLY A 267 -17.19 -4.95 9.10
CA GLY A 267 -16.40 -3.95 8.39
C GLY A 267 -15.14 -3.50 9.14
N TYR A 268 -14.74 -4.20 10.20
CA TYR A 268 -13.41 -4.02 10.80
C TYR A 268 -12.31 -4.32 9.77
N SER A 269 -12.55 -5.31 8.94
CA SER A 269 -11.75 -5.68 7.79
C SER A 269 -12.66 -5.91 6.59
N VAL A 270 -12.28 -5.40 5.43
CA VAL A 270 -12.97 -5.61 4.14
C VAL A 270 -11.94 -5.94 3.07
N GLY A 271 -12.33 -6.75 2.08
CA GLY A 271 -11.48 -7.17 0.98
C GLY A 271 -12.28 -7.66 -0.21
N ALA A 272 -11.65 -7.78 -1.37
CA ALA A 272 -12.19 -8.59 -2.47
C ALA A 272 -12.16 -10.07 -2.07
N ALA A 273 -13.07 -10.86 -2.64
CA ALA A 273 -12.98 -12.31 -2.62
C ALA A 273 -12.55 -12.87 -3.99
N GLY A 274 -12.47 -12.01 -5.03
CA GLY A 274 -12.33 -12.42 -6.41
C GLY A 274 -13.59 -13.11 -6.90
N ASP A 275 -13.51 -13.88 -7.97
CA ASP A 275 -14.60 -14.73 -8.48
C ASP A 275 -14.64 -16.05 -7.68
N PHE A 276 -15.18 -15.98 -6.46
CA PHE A 276 -15.15 -17.07 -5.48
C PHE A 276 -16.10 -18.23 -5.86
N ASP A 277 -17.17 -17.96 -6.62
CA ASP A 277 -18.09 -19.00 -7.10
C ASP A 277 -17.94 -19.37 -8.58
N ALA A 278 -16.99 -18.75 -9.28
CA ALA A 278 -16.65 -18.93 -10.68
C ALA A 278 -17.82 -18.64 -11.64
N ASP A 279 -18.62 -17.61 -11.33
CA ASP A 279 -19.68 -17.12 -12.19
C ASP A 279 -19.21 -16.01 -13.17
N GLY A 280 -18.01 -15.52 -13.00
CA GLY A 280 -17.35 -14.51 -13.81
C GLY A 280 -17.51 -13.08 -13.29
N ILE A 281 -18.09 -12.89 -12.11
CA ILE A 281 -18.28 -11.60 -11.43
C ILE A 281 -17.46 -11.60 -10.14
N ASP A 282 -16.84 -10.49 -9.82
CA ASP A 282 -16.08 -10.37 -8.57
C ASP A 282 -16.98 -10.39 -7.34
N ASP A 283 -16.51 -11.01 -6.25
CA ASP A 283 -17.15 -11.12 -4.97
C ASP A 283 -16.42 -10.32 -3.88
N ILE A 284 -17.09 -10.06 -2.77
CA ILE A 284 -16.52 -9.31 -1.64
C ILE A 284 -16.54 -10.09 -0.34
N LEU A 285 -15.56 -9.77 0.51
CA LEU A 285 -15.35 -10.42 1.81
C LEU A 285 -15.34 -9.38 2.93
N ILE A 286 -16.13 -9.59 3.97
CA ILE A 286 -16.25 -8.70 5.11
C ILE A 286 -16.02 -9.47 6.42
N GLY A 287 -15.25 -8.88 7.35
CA GLY A 287 -14.97 -9.43 8.67
C GLY A 287 -15.71 -8.70 9.79
N GLY A 288 -16.19 -9.48 10.76
CA GLY A 288 -16.76 -9.05 12.03
C GLY A 288 -16.09 -9.81 13.17
N PRO A 289 -14.95 -9.34 13.70
CA PRO A 289 -14.09 -10.14 14.57
C PRO A 289 -14.68 -10.47 15.94
N GLU A 290 -15.73 -9.79 16.34
CA GLU A 290 -16.42 -10.05 17.60
C GLU A 290 -17.85 -10.54 17.39
N ALA A 291 -18.20 -10.90 16.14
CA ALA A 291 -19.51 -11.41 15.81
C ALA A 291 -19.85 -12.71 16.57
N ILE A 292 -21.13 -12.85 16.89
CA ILE A 292 -21.62 -13.92 17.76
C ILE A 292 -22.22 -15.03 16.88
N HIS A 293 -21.86 -16.29 17.19
CA HIS A 293 -22.48 -17.48 16.63
C HIS A 293 -22.83 -18.45 17.76
N ASP A 294 -24.07 -18.95 17.80
CA ASP A 294 -24.58 -19.87 18.85
C ASP A 294 -24.29 -19.38 20.29
N ASP A 295 -24.59 -18.10 20.54
CA ASP A 295 -24.37 -17.43 21.84
C ASP A 295 -22.87 -17.28 22.23
N ASN A 296 -21.93 -17.59 21.34
CA ASN A 296 -20.51 -17.43 21.57
C ASN A 296 -19.92 -16.36 20.67
N GLN A 297 -19.09 -15.49 21.23
CA GLN A 297 -18.30 -14.51 20.50
C GLN A 297 -17.08 -15.22 19.91
N VAL A 298 -17.17 -15.61 18.65
CA VAL A 298 -16.14 -16.41 17.95
C VAL A 298 -15.49 -15.65 16.79
N GLY A 299 -16.09 -14.52 16.41
CA GLY A 299 -15.78 -13.80 15.19
C GLY A 299 -16.33 -14.52 13.95
N GLN A 300 -16.57 -13.72 12.92
CA GLN A 300 -17.12 -14.21 11.65
C GLN A 300 -16.51 -13.46 10.47
N ALA A 301 -16.53 -14.10 9.31
CA ALA A 301 -16.38 -13.45 8.02
C ALA A 301 -17.51 -13.90 7.09
N ALA A 302 -17.85 -13.08 6.09
CA ALA A 302 -18.86 -13.42 5.11
C ALA A 302 -18.43 -13.00 3.70
N VAL A 303 -18.58 -13.89 2.74
CA VAL A 303 -18.51 -13.59 1.31
C VAL A 303 -19.91 -13.23 0.80
N HIS A 304 -20.02 -12.16 0.04
CA HIS A 304 -21.22 -11.74 -0.65
C HIS A 304 -20.98 -11.74 -2.15
N TRP A 305 -21.86 -12.40 -2.91
CA TRP A 305 -21.75 -12.58 -4.34
C TRP A 305 -21.95 -11.28 -5.13
N GLY A 306 -21.12 -11.12 -6.17
CA GLY A 306 -21.38 -10.17 -7.23
C GLY A 306 -22.65 -10.49 -8.02
N THR A 307 -23.23 -9.52 -8.70
CA THR A 307 -24.44 -9.75 -9.50
C THR A 307 -24.77 -8.61 -10.45
N THR A 308 -25.13 -8.96 -11.68
CA THR A 308 -25.70 -8.01 -12.68
C THR A 308 -27.18 -7.67 -12.43
N SER A 309 -27.82 -8.30 -11.46
CA SER A 309 -29.27 -8.09 -11.20
C SER A 309 -29.58 -6.79 -10.45
N GLY A 310 -28.52 -6.05 -10.05
CA GLY A 310 -28.61 -4.83 -9.25
C GLY A 310 -28.78 -5.12 -7.75
N TYR A 311 -28.47 -4.12 -6.94
CA TYR A 311 -28.44 -4.25 -5.48
C TYR A 311 -29.57 -3.47 -4.80
N ARG A 312 -30.03 -3.97 -3.66
CA ARG A 312 -30.84 -3.19 -2.72
C ARG A 312 -29.94 -2.17 -2.02
N GLU A 313 -30.53 -1.07 -1.58
CA GLU A 313 -29.81 -0.03 -0.81
C GLU A 313 -29.05 -0.60 0.40
N SER A 314 -29.61 -1.61 1.06
CA SER A 314 -28.97 -2.22 2.23
C SER A 314 -29.33 -3.70 2.40
N ILE A 315 -28.36 -4.47 2.86
CA ILE A 315 -28.39 -5.90 3.10
C ILE A 315 -27.93 -6.14 4.55
N ASN A 316 -28.67 -6.95 5.31
CA ASN A 316 -28.29 -7.28 6.67
C ASN A 316 -27.45 -8.56 6.69
N LEU A 317 -26.38 -8.57 7.49
CA LEU A 317 -25.44 -9.69 7.62
C LEU A 317 -25.90 -10.79 8.59
N ASN A 318 -27.21 -10.97 8.79
CA ASN A 318 -27.72 -12.06 9.61
C ASN A 318 -27.89 -13.35 8.81
N VAL A 319 -27.57 -14.46 9.44
CA VAL A 319 -27.68 -15.80 8.86
C VAL A 319 -29.15 -16.20 8.66
N GLY A 320 -29.48 -16.76 7.49
CA GLY A 320 -30.73 -17.47 7.27
C GLY A 320 -31.92 -16.62 6.84
N GLY A 321 -31.68 -15.44 6.24
CA GLY A 321 -32.73 -14.69 5.54
C GLY A 321 -33.09 -15.33 4.18
N PRO A 322 -34.31 -15.06 3.63
CA PRO A 322 -34.74 -15.61 2.33
C PRO A 322 -33.91 -15.09 1.14
N ASP A 323 -33.03 -14.13 1.36
CA ASP A 323 -32.15 -13.51 0.37
C ASP A 323 -30.67 -13.70 0.79
N ASP A 324 -30.34 -14.79 1.45
CA ASP A 324 -28.99 -15.07 1.94
C ASP A 324 -28.13 -15.67 0.80
N GLU A 325 -27.68 -14.81 -0.11
CA GLU A 325 -26.74 -15.12 -1.19
C GLU A 325 -25.30 -14.94 -0.68
N ARG A 326 -24.94 -15.66 0.42
CA ARG A 326 -23.67 -15.47 1.13
C ARG A 326 -23.14 -16.76 1.71
N VAL A 327 -21.81 -16.82 1.85
CA VAL A 327 -21.15 -17.85 2.65
C VAL A 327 -20.62 -17.21 3.93
N HIS A 328 -20.95 -17.81 5.07
CA HIS A 328 -20.46 -17.40 6.37
C HIS A 328 -19.38 -18.36 6.89
N PHE A 329 -18.33 -17.78 7.44
CA PHE A 329 -17.23 -18.47 8.09
C PHE A 329 -17.24 -18.12 9.57
N TYR A 330 -17.32 -19.12 10.43
CA TYR A 330 -17.43 -18.95 11.87
C TYR A 330 -16.18 -19.43 12.58
N GLY A 331 -15.76 -18.68 13.61
CA GLY A 331 -14.79 -19.20 14.55
C GLY A 331 -15.34 -20.40 15.33
N THR A 332 -14.46 -21.27 15.77
CA THR A 332 -14.79 -22.43 16.58
C THR A 332 -14.49 -22.24 18.07
N GLU A 333 -13.75 -21.19 18.41
CA GLU A 333 -13.29 -20.90 19.76
C GLU A 333 -13.82 -19.55 20.26
N GLN A 334 -14.29 -19.51 21.49
CA GLN A 334 -14.74 -18.28 22.12
C GLN A 334 -13.56 -17.29 22.23
N GLY A 335 -13.73 -16.08 21.71
CA GLY A 335 -12.69 -15.06 21.67
C GLY A 335 -11.69 -15.24 20.53
N GLY A 336 -11.90 -16.16 19.59
CA GLY A 336 -10.99 -16.48 18.48
C GLY A 336 -10.84 -15.38 17.42
N THR A 337 -11.75 -14.40 17.40
CA THR A 337 -11.71 -13.19 16.52
C THR A 337 -11.52 -13.49 15.04
N VAL A 338 -12.22 -14.51 14.48
CA VAL A 338 -12.26 -14.76 13.03
C VAL A 338 -12.78 -13.52 12.31
N GLY A 339 -12.18 -13.16 11.16
CA GLY A 339 -12.53 -11.93 10.44
C GLY A 339 -11.77 -10.69 10.92
N TRP A 340 -10.71 -10.85 11.76
CA TRP A 340 -9.83 -9.74 12.14
C TRP A 340 -9.14 -9.10 10.94
N SER A 341 -8.72 -9.92 9.99
CA SER A 341 -8.26 -9.49 8.68
C SER A 341 -8.79 -10.44 7.62
N VAL A 342 -9.16 -9.92 6.46
CA VAL A 342 -9.69 -10.71 5.34
C VAL A 342 -9.13 -10.17 4.04
N ASP A 343 -8.88 -11.07 3.08
CA ASP A 343 -8.46 -10.68 1.72
C ASP A 343 -8.64 -11.87 0.76
N THR A 344 -8.58 -11.60 -0.55
CA THR A 344 -8.45 -12.65 -1.56
C THR A 344 -7.06 -13.26 -1.52
N ALA A 345 -6.96 -14.52 -1.88
CA ALA A 345 -5.71 -15.22 -2.10
C ALA A 345 -5.48 -15.55 -3.59
N GLY A 346 -6.44 -15.18 -4.47
CA GLY A 346 -6.49 -15.61 -5.86
C GLY A 346 -6.65 -17.11 -5.96
N ASP A 347 -6.63 -17.66 -7.15
CA ASP A 347 -6.71 -19.12 -7.38
C ASP A 347 -5.38 -19.82 -7.00
N MET A 348 -5.21 -20.12 -5.69
CA MET A 348 -3.98 -20.70 -5.14
C MET A 348 -3.76 -22.16 -5.58
N ASN A 349 -4.83 -22.88 -5.88
CA ASN A 349 -4.76 -24.31 -6.17
C ASN A 349 -4.93 -24.62 -7.67
N GLY A 350 -5.31 -23.65 -8.52
CA GLY A 350 -5.46 -23.77 -9.95
C GLY A 350 -6.74 -24.48 -10.37
N ASP A 351 -7.80 -24.43 -9.55
CA ASP A 351 -9.07 -25.11 -9.84
C ASP A 351 -10.12 -24.22 -10.54
N GLY A 352 -9.81 -22.94 -10.72
CA GLY A 352 -10.65 -21.98 -11.43
C GLY A 352 -11.61 -21.19 -10.53
N TYR A 353 -11.49 -21.33 -9.21
CA TYR A 353 -12.17 -20.54 -8.19
C TYR A 353 -11.15 -19.70 -7.43
N ASP A 354 -11.43 -18.45 -7.17
CA ASP A 354 -10.56 -17.66 -6.30
C ASP A 354 -10.68 -18.11 -4.85
N ASP A 355 -9.53 -18.18 -4.18
CA ASP A 355 -9.42 -18.56 -2.77
C ASP A 355 -9.40 -17.31 -1.89
N ILE A 356 -9.80 -17.45 -0.62
CA ILE A 356 -9.79 -16.38 0.38
C ILE A 356 -8.91 -16.71 1.57
N VAL A 357 -8.40 -15.66 2.22
CA VAL A 357 -7.67 -15.78 3.48
C VAL A 357 -8.38 -15.01 4.58
N ILE A 358 -8.61 -15.68 5.72
CA ILE A 358 -9.28 -15.11 6.89
C ILE A 358 -8.36 -15.25 8.10
N GLY A 359 -8.01 -14.13 8.72
CA GLY A 359 -7.21 -14.09 9.93
C GLY A 359 -8.07 -14.20 11.20
N ALA A 360 -7.57 -14.96 12.19
CA ALA A 360 -8.15 -15.12 13.51
C ALA A 360 -7.09 -14.81 14.57
N TYR A 361 -7.02 -13.55 15.01
CA TYR A 361 -5.90 -13.01 15.78
C TYR A 361 -5.72 -13.66 17.17
N HIS A 362 -6.81 -14.07 17.83
CA HIS A 362 -6.81 -14.69 19.14
C HIS A 362 -7.14 -16.18 19.14
N ALA A 363 -7.22 -16.83 17.97
CA ALA A 363 -7.41 -18.26 17.91
C ALA A 363 -6.18 -18.97 18.50
N ASP A 364 -6.39 -19.85 19.46
CA ASP A 364 -5.32 -20.69 19.98
C ASP A 364 -4.83 -21.63 18.87
N SER A 365 -3.50 -21.76 18.75
CA SER A 365 -2.94 -22.75 17.85
C SER A 365 -3.49 -24.12 18.29
N HIS A 366 -4.19 -24.84 17.40
CA HIS A 366 -4.70 -26.18 17.67
C HIS A 366 -3.63 -27.00 18.34
N SER A 367 -3.75 -27.18 19.63
CA SER A 367 -3.20 -28.34 20.28
C SER A 367 -4.09 -29.51 19.88
N ASP A 368 -3.90 -30.08 18.70
CA ASP A 368 -4.37 -31.38 18.36
C ASP A 368 -3.69 -32.41 19.31
N ALA A 369 -4.01 -32.30 20.58
CA ALA A 369 -3.92 -33.43 21.48
C ALA A 369 -5.04 -34.39 21.06
N VAL A 370 -4.84 -35.09 19.94
CA VAL A 370 -5.52 -36.36 19.71
C VAL A 370 -5.03 -37.26 20.82
N SER A 371 -5.71 -37.20 21.98
CA SER A 371 -5.67 -38.28 22.93
C SER A 371 -6.35 -39.48 22.28
N GLY A 372 -5.56 -40.23 21.48
CA GLY A 372 -5.96 -41.55 21.04
C GLY A 372 -6.20 -42.40 22.28
N GLY A 373 -7.47 -42.72 22.52
CA GLY A 373 -7.89 -43.82 23.34
C GLY A 373 -8.22 -44.99 22.44
#